data_b01a4beeb7aafa32a818daab56f8d341
#
_entry.id   b01a4beeb7aafa32a818daab56f8d341
#
_cell.length_a   1.000
_cell.length_b   1.000
_cell.length_c   1.000
_cell.angle_alpha   90.00
_cell.angle_beta   90.00
_cell.angle_gamma   90.00
#
_symmetry.space_group_name_H-M   'P 1'
#
loop_
_entity.id
_entity.type
_entity.pdbx_description
1 polymer ?
#
loop_
_entity_poly.entity_id
_entity_poly.type
_entity_poly.pdbx_seq_one_letter_code
_entity_poly.pdbx_strand_id
1 'polypeptide(L)'
;MATPQLLWGKYFQYDRDGEAVLLDPVTLESVLLDPGEVSDLAGVPPTATHLALAGLGFTQDGPAADRREALHHRLHTLGIDPTPRRISGLRVVLTDRCNMACTYCFVDTNSGKPDMTEQELAAGLEFLFEQNAGQEEVSIQWFGGEPTIRFDLMQYGDELADTLAARYGVERVRRTVVTNGARLADEALDHFVQREYGVGISIDGPPGINSANRLLLGGQPADDRIRRNVRRLVEAKGLHVGCNLTPTASNIGRLAESVQWIIDDLGLKFIYVNTPIPTGGAWRVNGADLARELYEARLTALGKGGMLFSVLDRAFQALDTRRPMLFDHMQGDRSLNAALLPGNRVSVCDINFTEPEFLHTLDELRSDPSLLTRATKKVAPISACGDCPALAICGGPSRNEQSLIGGNTPDPQMCAFYTNTVAIAVWDNTGVQ
;
A
#
# COMPACT_ATOMS: atom_id res chain seq x y z
N MET A 1 2.20 -14.50 -18.97
CA MET A 1 3.62 -14.83 -18.71
C MET A 1 3.71 -16.29 -18.32
N ALA A 2 4.77 -16.99 -18.73
CA ALA A 2 4.99 -18.36 -18.31
C ALA A 2 5.32 -18.41 -16.79
N THR A 3 4.96 -19.52 -16.15
CA THR A 3 5.34 -19.76 -14.76
C THR A 3 6.86 -19.89 -14.69
N PRO A 4 7.58 -19.19 -13.81
CA PRO A 4 9.02 -19.28 -13.71
C PRO A 4 9.45 -20.70 -13.32
N GLN A 5 10.53 -21.16 -13.89
CA GLN A 5 11.13 -22.46 -13.57
C GLN A 5 12.13 -22.29 -12.42
N LEU A 6 12.22 -23.30 -11.58
CA LEU A 6 13.20 -23.34 -10.49
C LEU A 6 14.49 -23.99 -10.99
N LEU A 7 15.57 -23.19 -11.05
CA LEU A 7 16.89 -23.67 -11.45
C LEU A 7 17.74 -24.03 -10.23
N TRP A 8 18.29 -25.24 -10.22
CA TRP A 8 19.15 -25.79 -9.14
C TRP A 8 18.53 -25.73 -7.73
N GLY A 9 17.19 -25.66 -7.67
CA GLY A 9 16.49 -25.50 -6.39
C GLY A 9 16.69 -24.17 -5.69
N LYS A 10 17.31 -23.17 -6.34
CA LYS A 10 17.71 -21.89 -5.71
C LYS A 10 17.18 -20.66 -6.41
N TYR A 11 17.26 -20.61 -7.73
CA TYR A 11 16.98 -19.43 -8.54
C TYR A 11 15.73 -19.61 -9.36
N PHE A 12 15.03 -18.53 -9.65
CA PHE A 12 13.90 -18.55 -10.56
C PHE A 12 14.33 -18.06 -11.94
N GLN A 13 14.01 -18.86 -12.96
CA GLN A 13 14.26 -18.53 -14.36
C GLN A 13 12.97 -18.06 -15.01
N TYR A 14 13.04 -16.91 -15.63
CA TYR A 14 11.95 -16.27 -16.38
C TYR A 14 12.33 -16.22 -17.86
N ASP A 15 11.66 -17.00 -18.69
CA ASP A 15 11.96 -17.08 -20.12
C ASP A 15 11.07 -16.13 -20.93
N ARG A 16 11.66 -15.47 -21.93
CA ARG A 16 10.97 -14.64 -22.92
C ARG A 16 11.80 -14.58 -24.22
N ASP A 17 11.20 -14.96 -25.34
CA ASP A 17 11.76 -14.80 -26.69
C ASP A 17 13.16 -15.42 -26.89
N GLY A 18 13.46 -16.50 -26.15
CA GLY A 18 14.75 -17.19 -26.17
C GLY A 18 15.77 -16.67 -25.17
N GLU A 19 15.55 -15.52 -24.58
CA GLU A 19 16.33 -14.99 -23.45
C GLU A 19 15.76 -15.49 -22.11
N ALA A 20 16.55 -15.41 -21.04
CA ALA A 20 16.09 -15.70 -19.70
C ALA A 20 16.67 -14.73 -18.68
N VAL A 21 15.89 -14.45 -17.62
CA VAL A 21 16.41 -13.76 -16.44
C VAL A 21 16.43 -14.76 -15.28
N LEU A 22 17.58 -14.91 -14.65
CA LEU A 22 17.72 -15.63 -13.38
C LEU A 22 17.56 -14.63 -12.23
N LEU A 23 16.77 -15.01 -11.22
CA LEU A 23 16.54 -14.22 -10.01
C LEU A 23 16.83 -15.06 -8.76
N ASP A 24 17.64 -14.52 -7.86
CA ASP A 24 17.72 -14.99 -6.48
C ASP A 24 16.59 -14.32 -5.65
N PRO A 25 15.61 -15.08 -5.13
CA PRO A 25 14.45 -14.52 -4.45
C PRO A 25 14.76 -14.00 -3.04
N VAL A 26 15.99 -14.16 -2.54
CA VAL A 26 16.44 -13.70 -1.22
C VAL A 26 17.32 -12.46 -1.35
N THR A 27 18.32 -12.51 -2.24
CA THR A 27 19.25 -11.39 -2.44
C THR A 27 18.71 -10.35 -3.40
N LEU A 28 17.74 -10.73 -4.24
CA LEU A 28 17.18 -9.94 -5.34
C LEU A 28 18.21 -9.62 -6.44
N GLU A 29 19.31 -10.35 -6.47
CA GLU A 29 20.24 -10.32 -7.60
C GLU A 29 19.62 -10.99 -8.80
N SER A 30 19.78 -10.36 -9.96
CA SER A 30 19.27 -10.89 -11.23
C SER A 30 20.33 -10.78 -12.32
N VAL A 31 20.29 -11.70 -13.27
CA VAL A 31 21.17 -11.71 -14.45
C VAL A 31 20.36 -12.07 -15.69
N LEU A 32 20.54 -11.29 -16.74
CA LEU A 32 19.98 -11.55 -18.07
C LEU A 32 20.91 -12.52 -18.82
N LEU A 33 20.34 -13.56 -19.41
CA LEU A 33 21.00 -14.53 -20.26
C LEU A 33 20.50 -14.37 -21.70
N ASP A 34 21.43 -14.32 -22.65
CA ASP A 34 21.11 -14.36 -24.07
C ASP A 34 20.70 -15.80 -24.53
N PRO A 35 20.15 -15.96 -25.75
CA PRO A 35 19.71 -17.29 -26.22
C PRO A 35 20.83 -18.31 -26.30
N GLY A 36 22.08 -17.90 -26.53
CA GLY A 36 23.25 -18.77 -26.54
C GLY A 36 23.58 -19.29 -25.14
N GLU A 37 23.56 -18.37 -24.16
CA GLU A 37 23.79 -18.66 -22.75
C GLU A 37 22.69 -19.55 -22.16
N VAL A 38 21.42 -19.32 -22.53
CA VAL A 38 20.29 -20.18 -22.13
C VAL A 38 20.48 -21.60 -22.67
N SER A 39 20.88 -21.73 -23.96
CA SER A 39 21.16 -23.02 -24.55
C SER A 39 22.36 -23.71 -23.89
N ASP A 40 23.41 -22.96 -23.59
CA ASP A 40 24.62 -23.47 -22.92
C ASP A 40 24.32 -23.93 -21.49
N LEU A 41 23.45 -23.19 -20.77
CA LEU A 41 23.00 -23.52 -19.41
C LEU A 41 22.25 -24.88 -19.35
N ALA A 42 21.54 -25.25 -20.42
CA ALA A 42 20.87 -26.54 -20.56
C ALA A 42 21.84 -27.70 -20.84
N GLY A 43 23.11 -27.39 -21.14
CA GLY A 43 24.15 -28.37 -21.41
C GLY A 43 24.67 -29.10 -20.17
N VAL A 44 25.60 -30.03 -20.41
CA VAL A 44 26.23 -30.80 -19.30
C VAL A 44 27.24 -29.92 -18.56
N PRO A 45 27.08 -29.61 -17.25
CA PRO A 45 28.03 -28.79 -16.51
C PRO A 45 29.43 -29.41 -16.38
N PRO A 46 30.50 -28.57 -16.23
CA PRO A 46 30.44 -27.10 -16.30
C PRO A 46 30.57 -26.57 -17.73
N THR A 47 29.61 -25.76 -18.16
CA THR A 47 29.72 -24.99 -19.42
C THR A 47 30.28 -23.58 -19.14
N ALA A 48 30.55 -22.81 -20.21
CA ALA A 48 31.03 -21.44 -20.09
C ALA A 48 30.04 -20.56 -19.27
N THR A 49 28.75 -20.69 -19.53
CA THR A 49 27.68 -19.99 -18.82
C THR A 49 27.62 -20.41 -17.35
N HIS A 50 27.78 -21.69 -17.02
CA HIS A 50 27.85 -22.14 -15.63
C HIS A 50 29.01 -21.49 -14.86
N LEU A 51 30.19 -21.39 -15.50
CA LEU A 51 31.35 -20.73 -14.87
C LEU A 51 31.17 -19.23 -14.71
N ALA A 52 30.58 -18.56 -15.70
CA ALA A 52 30.26 -17.14 -15.63
C ALA A 52 29.28 -16.84 -14.51
N LEU A 53 28.20 -17.61 -14.41
CA LEU A 53 27.19 -17.51 -13.34
C LEU A 53 27.80 -17.76 -11.97
N ALA A 54 28.69 -18.74 -11.83
CA ALA A 54 29.41 -18.99 -10.57
C ALA A 54 30.26 -17.80 -10.16
N GLY A 55 30.91 -17.12 -11.12
CA GLY A 55 31.66 -15.88 -10.88
C GLY A 55 30.78 -14.72 -10.40
N LEU A 56 29.49 -14.73 -10.73
CA LEU A 56 28.48 -13.76 -10.27
C LEU A 56 27.75 -14.19 -8.98
N GLY A 57 28.14 -15.34 -8.40
CA GLY A 57 27.51 -15.85 -7.18
C GLY A 57 26.34 -16.83 -7.41
N PHE A 58 25.94 -17.08 -8.65
CA PHE A 58 24.92 -18.07 -9.00
C PHE A 58 25.57 -19.45 -9.10
N THR A 59 25.47 -20.27 -8.06
CA THR A 59 26.14 -21.57 -7.99
C THR A 59 25.14 -22.73 -7.88
N GLN A 60 25.55 -23.90 -8.45
CA GLN A 60 24.80 -25.15 -8.28
C GLN A 60 25.02 -25.79 -6.91
N ASP A 61 26.17 -25.53 -6.28
CA ASP A 61 26.65 -26.28 -5.12
C ASP A 61 25.93 -25.93 -3.82
N GLY A 62 25.68 -26.98 -3.04
CA GLY A 62 25.08 -26.94 -1.71
C GLY A 62 23.60 -27.35 -1.68
N PRO A 63 23.11 -27.80 -0.52
CA PRO A 63 21.69 -28.07 -0.34
C PRO A 63 20.90 -26.79 -0.59
N ALA A 64 19.68 -26.90 -1.12
CA ALA A 64 18.73 -25.79 -1.15
C ALA A 64 18.57 -25.29 0.29
N ALA A 65 19.22 -24.17 0.61
CA ALA A 65 19.05 -23.55 1.92
C ALA A 65 17.58 -23.23 2.12
N ASP A 66 17.08 -23.36 3.35
CA ASP A 66 15.73 -22.87 3.65
C ASP A 66 15.73 -21.36 3.36
N ARG A 67 15.10 -20.96 2.26
CA ARG A 67 15.08 -19.57 1.79
C ARG A 67 14.44 -18.63 2.81
N ARG A 68 13.57 -19.15 3.67
CA ARG A 68 12.96 -18.37 4.75
C ARG A 68 14.00 -18.01 5.81
N GLU A 69 14.85 -18.99 6.17
CA GLU A 69 15.98 -18.76 7.09
C GLU A 69 17.02 -17.84 6.46
N ALA A 70 17.33 -18.03 5.18
CA ALA A 70 18.21 -17.14 4.43
C ALA A 70 17.66 -15.70 4.36
N LEU A 71 16.35 -15.53 4.14
CA LEU A 71 15.73 -14.21 4.19
C LEU A 71 15.81 -13.58 5.59
N HIS A 72 15.55 -14.33 6.64
CA HIS A 72 15.71 -13.83 8.01
C HIS A 72 17.13 -13.37 8.28
N HIS A 73 18.12 -14.16 7.87
CA HIS A 73 19.53 -13.79 7.98
C HIS A 73 19.85 -12.52 7.16
N ARG A 74 19.33 -12.42 5.95
CA ARG A 74 19.50 -11.24 5.09
C ARG A 74 18.90 -9.99 5.71
N LEU A 75 17.69 -10.05 6.27
CA LEU A 75 17.06 -8.95 6.98
C LEU A 75 17.92 -8.48 8.16
N HIS A 76 18.42 -9.43 8.95
CA HIS A 76 19.30 -9.13 10.07
C HIS A 76 20.60 -8.45 9.60
N THR A 77 21.25 -8.96 8.57
CA THR A 77 22.49 -8.40 8.00
C THR A 77 22.29 -6.98 7.47
N LEU A 78 21.12 -6.69 6.90
CA LEU A 78 20.76 -5.36 6.40
C LEU A 78 20.26 -4.41 7.50
N GLY A 79 20.19 -4.87 8.76
CA GLY A 79 19.64 -4.11 9.87
C GLY A 79 18.13 -3.83 9.75
N ILE A 80 17.43 -4.65 8.98
CA ILE A 80 15.99 -4.53 8.80
C ILE A 80 15.32 -5.29 9.94
N ASP A 81 14.75 -4.55 10.90
CA ASP A 81 14.01 -5.11 12.02
C ASP A 81 12.50 -4.82 11.81
N PRO A 82 11.68 -5.87 11.64
CA PRO A 82 10.25 -5.69 11.39
C PRO A 82 9.43 -5.39 12.64
N THR A 83 10.06 -5.17 13.78
CA THR A 83 9.34 -4.95 15.05
C THR A 83 9.02 -3.47 15.21
N PRO A 84 7.74 -3.04 15.16
CA PRO A 84 7.38 -1.64 15.40
C PRO A 84 7.61 -1.29 16.87
N ARG A 85 8.00 -0.06 17.12
CA ARG A 85 8.27 0.46 18.47
C ARG A 85 7.32 1.57 18.87
N ARG A 86 6.69 2.24 17.90
CA ARG A 86 5.78 3.35 18.14
C ARG A 86 4.77 3.51 17.01
N ILE A 87 3.73 4.28 17.28
CA ILE A 87 2.81 4.80 16.29
C ILE A 87 3.29 6.21 15.93
N SER A 88 3.62 6.47 14.66
CA SER A 88 4.01 7.80 14.17
C SER A 88 2.93 8.49 13.35
N GLY A 89 1.88 7.76 12.99
CA GLY A 89 0.74 8.30 12.27
C GLY A 89 -0.59 7.74 12.74
N LEU A 90 -1.60 8.60 12.75
CA LEU A 90 -2.97 8.21 13.03
C LEU A 90 -3.86 8.49 11.83
N ARG A 91 -4.56 7.44 11.38
CA ARG A 91 -5.77 7.57 10.58
C ARG A 91 -6.95 7.79 11.52
N VAL A 92 -7.46 9.01 11.58
CA VAL A 92 -8.52 9.39 12.53
C VAL A 92 -9.89 9.19 11.86
N VAL A 93 -10.64 8.21 12.31
CA VAL A 93 -12.00 7.91 11.84
C VAL A 93 -13.00 8.75 12.62
N LEU A 94 -13.36 9.92 12.09
CA LEU A 94 -14.20 10.90 12.77
C LEU A 94 -15.66 10.46 12.89
N THR A 95 -16.16 9.74 11.89
CA THR A 95 -17.57 9.37 11.77
C THR A 95 -17.73 8.17 10.83
N ASP A 96 -18.77 7.36 11.02
CA ASP A 96 -19.20 6.36 10.03
C ASP A 96 -20.13 6.95 8.96
N ARG A 97 -20.64 8.18 9.16
CA ARG A 97 -21.54 8.82 8.19
C ARG A 97 -20.80 9.14 6.90
N CYS A 98 -21.46 8.83 5.79
CA CYS A 98 -20.99 9.13 4.43
C CYS A 98 -22.16 9.59 3.58
N ASN A 99 -21.93 10.52 2.67
CA ASN A 99 -22.90 10.97 1.68
C ASN A 99 -22.89 10.08 0.40
N MET A 100 -22.03 9.05 0.37
CA MET A 100 -21.93 8.08 -0.71
C MET A 100 -22.18 6.66 -0.21
N ALA A 101 -22.51 5.74 -1.14
CA ALA A 101 -22.71 4.31 -0.94
C ALA A 101 -21.82 3.52 -1.91
N CYS A 102 -20.51 3.58 -1.73
CA CYS A 102 -19.57 2.86 -2.60
C CYS A 102 -19.68 1.35 -2.38
N THR A 103 -19.78 0.57 -3.47
CA THR A 103 -20.04 -0.88 -3.42
C THR A 103 -18.92 -1.70 -2.77
N TYR A 104 -17.69 -1.17 -2.77
CA TYR A 104 -16.48 -1.81 -2.23
C TYR A 104 -15.98 -1.17 -0.92
N CYS A 105 -16.79 -0.30 -0.29
CA CYS A 105 -16.33 0.38 0.92
C CYS A 105 -16.08 -0.62 2.04
N PHE A 106 -14.87 -0.62 2.59
CA PHE A 106 -14.51 -1.45 3.73
C PHE A 106 -14.94 -0.83 5.08
N VAL A 107 -15.27 0.45 5.08
CA VAL A 107 -15.86 1.11 6.23
C VAL A 107 -17.35 0.76 6.27
N ASP A 108 -17.84 0.29 7.41
CA ASP A 108 -19.26 0.07 7.66
C ASP A 108 -19.96 1.43 7.83
N THR A 109 -20.23 2.08 6.67
CA THR A 109 -20.75 3.45 6.64
C THR A 109 -22.23 3.50 6.95
N ASN A 110 -22.65 4.59 7.61
CA ASN A 110 -24.04 4.85 7.98
C ASN A 110 -24.67 3.74 8.85
N SER A 111 -23.85 3.06 9.63
CA SER A 111 -24.28 1.97 10.54
C SER A 111 -24.93 2.48 11.81
N GLY A 112 -24.93 3.79 12.03
CA GLY A 112 -25.51 4.44 13.21
C GLY A 112 -24.58 4.41 14.45
N LYS A 113 -23.31 4.14 14.25
CA LYS A 113 -22.30 4.28 15.30
C LYS A 113 -22.16 5.76 15.69
N PRO A 114 -21.86 6.06 16.96
CA PRO A 114 -21.62 7.44 17.37
C PRO A 114 -20.40 8.02 16.65
N ASP A 115 -20.46 9.32 16.35
CA ASP A 115 -19.29 10.07 15.90
C ASP A 115 -18.24 10.15 17.00
N MET A 116 -16.99 10.39 16.63
CA MET A 116 -15.92 10.71 17.57
C MET A 116 -16.25 12.00 18.35
N THR A 117 -15.96 12.01 19.63
CA THR A 117 -16.08 13.20 20.48
C THR A 117 -14.76 13.98 20.50
N GLU A 118 -14.80 15.26 20.84
CA GLU A 118 -13.59 16.06 21.05
C GLU A 118 -12.67 15.46 22.12
N GLN A 119 -13.24 14.88 23.17
CA GLN A 119 -12.48 14.26 24.24
C GLN A 119 -11.71 13.01 23.75
N GLU A 120 -12.34 12.17 22.94
CA GLU A 120 -11.70 10.98 22.34
C GLU A 120 -10.61 11.38 21.36
N LEU A 121 -10.89 12.40 20.54
CA LEU A 121 -9.90 12.94 19.60
C LEU A 121 -8.70 13.51 20.36
N ALA A 122 -8.93 14.28 21.41
CA ALA A 122 -7.88 14.87 22.23
C ALA A 122 -7.00 13.77 22.88
N ALA A 123 -7.61 12.75 23.45
CA ALA A 123 -6.88 11.63 24.07
C ALA A 123 -6.01 10.87 23.04
N GLY A 124 -6.53 10.65 21.83
CA GLY A 124 -5.80 9.98 20.75
C GLY A 124 -4.64 10.81 20.21
N LEU A 125 -4.83 12.12 20.05
CA LEU A 125 -3.76 13.03 19.63
C LEU A 125 -2.69 13.17 20.72
N GLU A 126 -3.07 13.33 21.97
CA GLU A 126 -2.12 13.37 23.09
C GLU A 126 -1.24 12.12 23.09
N PHE A 127 -1.83 10.93 22.93
CA PHE A 127 -1.11 9.66 22.83
C PHE A 127 -0.13 9.63 21.66
N LEU A 128 -0.53 10.13 20.47
CA LEU A 128 0.37 10.20 19.31
C LEU A 128 1.59 11.07 19.62
N PHE A 129 1.39 12.27 20.14
CA PHE A 129 2.46 13.20 20.41
C PHE A 129 3.35 12.75 21.57
N GLU A 130 2.77 12.14 22.62
CA GLU A 130 3.51 11.54 23.73
C GLU A 130 4.53 10.50 23.25
N GLN A 131 4.13 9.60 22.33
CA GLN A 131 5.01 8.59 21.77
C GLN A 131 6.08 9.16 20.83
N ASN A 132 5.90 10.37 20.33
CA ASN A 132 6.77 10.99 19.35
C ASN A 132 7.46 12.26 19.86
N ALA A 133 7.62 12.41 21.18
CA ALA A 133 8.29 13.54 21.76
C ALA A 133 9.72 13.71 21.19
N GLY A 134 10.04 14.91 20.71
CA GLY A 134 11.32 15.25 20.10
C GLY A 134 11.59 14.61 18.73
N GLN A 135 10.57 14.04 18.07
CA GLN A 135 10.71 13.53 16.70
C GLN A 135 10.49 14.63 15.66
N GLU A 136 11.05 14.43 14.47
CA GLU A 136 10.92 15.39 13.37
C GLU A 136 9.46 15.52 12.90
N GLU A 137 8.73 14.41 12.75
CA GLU A 137 7.40 14.42 12.16
C GLU A 137 6.42 13.44 12.83
N VAL A 138 5.15 13.86 12.91
CA VAL A 138 4.00 12.97 13.08
C VAL A 138 3.02 13.17 11.93
N SER A 139 2.21 12.17 11.62
CA SER A 139 1.19 12.27 10.57
C SER A 139 -0.22 12.07 11.11
N ILE A 140 -1.15 12.92 10.66
CA ILE A 140 -2.58 12.82 10.94
C ILE A 140 -3.29 12.70 9.59
N GLN A 141 -4.05 11.64 9.42
CA GLN A 141 -4.90 11.43 8.26
C GLN A 141 -6.37 11.45 8.69
N TRP A 142 -7.07 12.49 8.30
CA TRP A 142 -8.51 12.59 8.53
C TRP A 142 -9.24 11.61 7.61
N PHE A 143 -10.05 10.76 8.21
CA PHE A 143 -10.71 9.64 7.56
C PHE A 143 -12.09 9.38 8.17
N GLY A 144 -12.80 8.36 7.65
CA GLY A 144 -14.10 7.90 8.15
C GLY A 144 -14.99 7.43 7.02
N GLY A 145 -16.30 7.60 7.16
CA GLY A 145 -17.22 7.54 6.04
C GLY A 145 -16.91 8.67 5.07
N GLU A 146 -17.21 9.92 5.46
CA GLU A 146 -16.72 11.14 4.82
C GLU A 146 -16.28 12.12 5.90
N PRO A 147 -14.96 12.37 6.07
CA PRO A 147 -14.46 13.18 7.20
C PRO A 147 -14.94 14.61 7.18
N THR A 148 -15.20 15.21 6.01
CA THR A 148 -15.68 16.58 5.88
C THR A 148 -17.11 16.79 6.44
N ILE A 149 -17.83 15.73 6.78
CA ILE A 149 -19.10 15.80 7.54
C ILE A 149 -18.85 16.30 8.96
N ARG A 150 -17.68 15.98 9.54
CA ARG A 150 -17.23 16.44 10.86
C ARG A 150 -16.05 17.40 10.72
N PHE A 151 -16.20 18.38 9.85
CA PHE A 151 -15.18 19.41 9.62
C PHE A 151 -14.88 20.21 10.90
N ASP A 152 -15.87 20.40 11.77
CA ASP A 152 -15.73 20.93 13.13
C ASP A 152 -14.63 20.24 13.95
N LEU A 153 -14.63 18.90 13.94
CA LEU A 153 -13.60 18.11 14.64
C LEU A 153 -12.24 18.16 13.94
N MET A 154 -12.20 18.29 12.62
CA MET A 154 -10.93 18.48 11.91
C MET A 154 -10.26 19.78 12.35
N GLN A 155 -11.01 20.89 12.38
CA GLN A 155 -10.51 22.20 12.85
C GLN A 155 -10.01 22.12 14.29
N TYR A 156 -10.83 21.58 15.20
CA TYR A 156 -10.46 21.39 16.60
C TYR A 156 -9.18 20.55 16.74
N GLY A 157 -9.11 19.43 16.03
CA GLY A 157 -7.95 18.52 16.09
C GLY A 157 -6.67 19.14 15.53
N ASP A 158 -6.77 19.97 14.50
CA ASP A 158 -5.62 20.68 13.94
C ASP A 158 -5.05 21.74 14.90
N GLU A 159 -5.91 22.51 15.57
CA GLU A 159 -5.49 23.48 16.58
C GLU A 159 -4.84 22.79 17.79
N LEU A 160 -5.42 21.68 18.21
CA LEU A 160 -4.87 20.87 19.28
C LEU A 160 -3.52 20.27 18.87
N ALA A 161 -3.38 19.76 17.64
CA ALA A 161 -2.14 19.19 17.14
C ALA A 161 -0.99 20.20 17.12
N ASP A 162 -1.24 21.47 16.78
CA ASP A 162 -0.23 22.53 16.87
C ASP A 162 0.22 22.77 18.31
N THR A 163 -0.74 22.78 19.23
CA THR A 163 -0.46 22.94 20.68
C THR A 163 0.39 21.77 21.21
N LEU A 164 0.03 20.55 20.82
CA LEU A 164 0.75 19.33 21.22
C LEU A 164 2.13 19.26 20.59
N ALA A 165 2.27 19.63 19.31
CA ALA A 165 3.56 19.68 18.64
C ALA A 165 4.55 20.59 19.39
N ALA A 166 4.10 21.79 19.76
CA ALA A 166 4.91 22.71 20.56
C ALA A 166 5.25 22.12 21.95
N ARG A 167 4.29 21.47 22.62
CA ARG A 167 4.49 20.87 23.95
C ARG A 167 5.50 19.72 23.94
N TYR A 168 5.41 18.85 22.96
CA TYR A 168 6.23 17.65 22.86
C TYR A 168 7.50 17.82 22.01
N GLY A 169 7.72 19.00 21.42
CA GLY A 169 8.89 19.28 20.60
C GLY A 169 8.89 18.51 19.28
N VAL A 170 7.72 18.29 18.68
CA VAL A 170 7.59 17.71 17.34
C VAL A 170 7.71 18.84 16.32
N GLU A 171 8.61 18.70 15.35
CA GLU A 171 8.94 19.79 14.42
C GLU A 171 7.85 20.01 13.37
N ARG A 172 7.22 18.94 12.88
CA ARG A 172 6.25 18.98 11.79
C ARG A 172 5.06 18.07 12.04
N VAL A 173 3.86 18.58 11.76
CA VAL A 173 2.63 17.80 11.71
C VAL A 173 2.18 17.70 10.26
N ARG A 174 2.32 16.52 9.67
CA ARG A 174 1.83 16.26 8.32
C ARG A 174 0.33 15.94 8.36
N ARG A 175 -0.46 16.81 7.74
CA ARG A 175 -1.93 16.70 7.67
C ARG A 175 -2.37 16.20 6.33
N THR A 176 -3.21 15.18 6.35
CA THR A 176 -3.81 14.64 5.11
C THR A 176 -5.30 14.39 5.33
N VAL A 177 -6.07 14.46 4.27
CA VAL A 177 -7.49 14.08 4.27
C VAL A 177 -7.77 13.15 3.10
N VAL A 178 -8.52 12.08 3.35
CA VAL A 178 -9.07 11.23 2.29
C VAL A 178 -10.56 11.51 2.19
N THR A 179 -10.98 12.09 1.08
CA THR A 179 -12.36 12.50 0.84
C THR A 179 -12.91 11.93 -0.46
N ASN A 180 -14.22 11.73 -0.53
CA ASN A 180 -14.88 11.36 -1.77
C ASN A 180 -15.05 12.54 -2.75
N GLY A 181 -14.76 13.77 -2.33
CA GLY A 181 -14.80 14.97 -3.15
C GLY A 181 -16.19 15.43 -3.58
N ALA A 182 -17.28 14.74 -3.21
CA ALA A 182 -18.63 15.12 -3.62
C ALA A 182 -19.14 16.39 -2.94
N ARG A 183 -18.53 16.78 -1.82
CA ARG A 183 -18.82 18.01 -1.09
C ARG A 183 -17.52 18.69 -0.67
N LEU A 184 -17.39 19.96 -1.00
CA LEU A 184 -16.26 20.81 -0.58
C LEU A 184 -16.80 22.21 -0.29
N ALA A 185 -16.94 22.56 0.97
CA ALA A 185 -17.27 23.91 1.41
C ALA A 185 -16.08 24.85 1.18
N ASP A 186 -16.33 26.15 0.99
CA ASP A 186 -15.26 27.13 0.81
C ASP A 186 -14.39 27.22 2.05
N GLU A 187 -15.00 27.20 3.23
CA GLU A 187 -14.30 27.19 4.52
C GLU A 187 -13.34 25.98 4.65
N ALA A 188 -13.74 24.79 4.18
CA ALA A 188 -12.88 23.62 4.22
C ALA A 188 -11.70 23.76 3.23
N LEU A 189 -11.94 24.33 2.04
CA LEU A 189 -10.88 24.61 1.09
C LEU A 189 -9.86 25.60 1.65
N ASP A 190 -10.33 26.71 2.22
CA ASP A 190 -9.48 27.73 2.83
C ASP A 190 -8.65 27.16 3.99
N HIS A 191 -9.26 26.34 4.82
CA HIS A 191 -8.56 25.65 5.92
C HIS A 191 -7.48 24.68 5.40
N PHE A 192 -7.78 23.90 4.37
CA PHE A 192 -6.80 22.99 3.78
C PHE A 192 -5.61 23.74 3.20
N VAL A 193 -5.85 24.87 2.52
CA VAL A 193 -4.80 25.74 2.00
C VAL A 193 -3.95 26.33 3.14
N GLN A 194 -4.60 26.88 4.15
CA GLN A 194 -3.91 27.50 5.30
C GLN A 194 -3.01 26.51 6.06
N ARG A 195 -3.42 25.25 6.12
CA ARG A 195 -2.74 24.18 6.85
C ARG A 195 -1.87 23.28 5.96
N GLU A 196 -1.69 23.61 4.68
CA GLU A 196 -0.86 22.88 3.70
C GLU A 196 -1.20 21.38 3.62
N TYR A 197 -2.49 21.08 3.49
CA TYR A 197 -2.96 19.69 3.48
C TYR A 197 -2.49 18.91 2.26
N GLY A 198 -2.23 17.61 2.49
CA GLY A 198 -2.31 16.60 1.44
C GLY A 198 -3.76 16.14 1.27
N VAL A 199 -4.34 16.30 0.09
CA VAL A 199 -5.74 15.94 -0.19
C VAL A 199 -5.77 14.74 -1.14
N GLY A 200 -6.21 13.60 -0.64
CA GLY A 200 -6.44 12.40 -1.42
C GLY A 200 -7.92 12.29 -1.82
N ILE A 201 -8.23 12.44 -3.10
CA ILE A 201 -9.60 12.34 -3.60
C ILE A 201 -9.84 10.95 -4.15
N SER A 202 -10.92 10.33 -3.70
CA SER A 202 -11.26 8.97 -4.13
C SER A 202 -11.99 9.00 -5.47
N ILE A 203 -11.30 8.59 -6.56
CA ILE A 203 -11.83 8.57 -7.94
C ILE A 203 -11.30 7.32 -8.65
N ASP A 204 -12.19 6.55 -9.27
CA ASP A 204 -11.84 5.29 -9.93
C ASP A 204 -11.68 5.42 -11.46
N GLY A 205 -11.98 6.59 -12.03
CA GLY A 205 -11.84 6.84 -13.46
C GLY A 205 -12.85 7.87 -13.99
N PRO A 206 -13.06 7.94 -15.32
CA PRO A 206 -14.04 8.82 -15.96
C PRO A 206 -15.47 8.53 -15.51
N PRO A 207 -16.41 9.46 -15.76
CA PRO A 207 -17.84 9.23 -15.53
C PRO A 207 -18.28 7.89 -16.13
N GLY A 208 -19.09 7.14 -15.40
CA GLY A 208 -19.45 5.77 -15.80
C GLY A 208 -18.54 4.70 -15.21
N ILE A 209 -17.22 4.82 -15.26
CA ILE A 209 -16.32 3.94 -14.48
C ILE A 209 -16.44 4.30 -13.01
N ASN A 210 -16.28 5.57 -12.68
CA ASN A 210 -16.39 6.04 -11.30
C ASN A 210 -17.78 5.74 -10.70
N SER A 211 -18.84 6.11 -11.39
CA SER A 211 -20.21 5.91 -10.93
C SER A 211 -20.70 4.46 -10.98
N ALA A 212 -19.96 3.53 -11.57
CA ALA A 212 -20.27 2.10 -11.45
C ALA A 212 -20.19 1.60 -10.01
N ASN A 213 -19.31 2.20 -9.20
CA ASN A 213 -19.10 1.80 -7.81
C ASN A 213 -19.34 2.93 -6.80
N ARG A 214 -19.24 4.20 -7.22
CA ARG A 214 -19.30 5.38 -6.36
C ARG A 214 -20.55 6.22 -6.65
N LEU A 215 -21.63 5.88 -5.96
CA LEU A 215 -22.89 6.61 -6.05
C LEU A 215 -23.17 7.39 -4.76
N LEU A 216 -23.92 8.47 -4.85
CA LEU A 216 -24.52 9.11 -3.69
C LEU A 216 -25.47 8.14 -2.98
N LEU A 217 -25.80 8.37 -1.72
CA LEU A 217 -26.77 7.57 -0.96
C LEU A 217 -28.11 7.40 -1.68
N GLY A 218 -28.52 8.38 -2.48
CA GLY A 218 -29.74 8.33 -3.31
C GLY A 218 -29.57 7.61 -4.64
N GLY A 219 -28.42 6.97 -4.91
CA GLY A 219 -28.16 6.21 -6.15
C GLY A 219 -27.79 7.06 -7.37
N GLN A 220 -27.65 8.40 -7.22
CA GLN A 220 -27.26 9.27 -8.34
C GLN A 220 -25.71 9.36 -8.45
N PRO A 221 -25.17 9.54 -9.68
CA PRO A 221 -23.77 9.85 -9.91
C PRO A 221 -23.36 11.16 -9.24
N ALA A 222 -22.11 11.23 -8.77
CA ALA A 222 -21.52 12.43 -8.18
C ALA A 222 -20.45 13.07 -9.10
N ASP A 223 -20.19 12.51 -10.27
CA ASP A 223 -19.04 12.83 -11.13
C ASP A 223 -18.86 14.33 -11.40
N ASP A 224 -19.93 15.04 -11.76
CA ASP A 224 -19.86 16.49 -12.04
C ASP A 224 -19.53 17.32 -10.79
N ARG A 225 -20.00 16.89 -9.62
CA ARG A 225 -19.67 17.55 -8.35
C ARG A 225 -18.21 17.33 -7.99
N ILE A 226 -17.76 16.09 -8.12
CA ILE A 226 -16.36 15.71 -7.85
C ILE A 226 -15.44 16.48 -8.80
N ARG A 227 -15.70 16.50 -10.10
CA ARG A 227 -14.89 17.25 -11.09
C ARG A 227 -14.80 18.74 -10.76
N ARG A 228 -15.89 19.39 -10.39
CA ARG A 228 -15.85 20.82 -9.97
C ARG A 228 -15.01 21.03 -8.73
N ASN A 229 -15.13 20.16 -7.73
CA ASN A 229 -14.38 20.28 -6.49
C ASN A 229 -12.89 19.97 -6.69
N VAL A 230 -12.56 18.99 -7.52
CA VAL A 230 -11.16 18.69 -7.90
C VAL A 230 -10.52 19.90 -8.55
N ARG A 231 -11.18 20.56 -9.51
CA ARG A 231 -10.64 21.77 -10.15
C ARG A 231 -10.34 22.87 -9.12
N ARG A 232 -11.25 23.11 -8.18
CA ARG A 232 -11.02 24.08 -7.10
C ARG A 232 -9.81 23.73 -6.24
N LEU A 233 -9.62 22.46 -5.92
CA LEU A 233 -8.47 21.97 -5.15
C LEU A 233 -7.16 22.08 -5.93
N VAL A 234 -7.16 21.73 -7.21
CA VAL A 234 -5.96 21.81 -8.09
C VAL A 234 -5.56 23.26 -8.36
N GLU A 235 -6.52 24.16 -8.51
CA GLU A 235 -6.30 25.60 -8.71
C GLU A 235 -5.81 26.30 -7.43
N ALA A 236 -6.11 25.74 -6.25
CA ALA A 236 -5.67 26.29 -4.97
C ALA A 236 -4.17 26.07 -4.77
N LYS A 237 -3.41 27.17 -4.59
CA LYS A 237 -1.97 27.11 -4.36
C LYS A 237 -1.66 26.58 -2.95
N GLY A 238 -0.59 25.78 -2.83
CA GLY A 238 -0.13 25.28 -1.53
C GLY A 238 -0.73 23.92 -1.14
N LEU A 239 -1.62 23.32 -1.95
CA LEU A 239 -2.15 21.99 -1.72
C LEU A 239 -1.38 20.91 -2.49
N HIS A 240 -1.20 19.76 -1.84
CA HIS A 240 -0.76 18.54 -2.48
C HIS A 240 -1.98 17.66 -2.78
N VAL A 241 -2.50 17.73 -4.01
CA VAL A 241 -3.72 17.01 -4.39
C VAL A 241 -3.36 15.76 -5.18
N GLY A 242 -3.87 14.63 -4.72
CA GLY A 242 -3.72 13.33 -5.38
C GLY A 242 -5.04 12.58 -5.50
N CYS A 243 -5.02 11.49 -6.24
CA CYS A 243 -6.15 10.59 -6.43
C CYS A 243 -5.91 9.29 -5.68
N ASN A 244 -6.95 8.77 -5.02
CA ASN A 244 -7.00 7.38 -4.55
C ASN A 244 -7.91 6.59 -5.49
N LEU A 245 -7.32 5.66 -6.25
CA LEU A 245 -8.01 4.80 -7.20
C LEU A 245 -8.11 3.38 -6.62
N THR A 246 -9.28 2.78 -6.69
CA THR A 246 -9.50 1.40 -6.22
C THR A 246 -9.82 0.47 -7.39
N PRO A 247 -8.93 -0.48 -7.71
CA PRO A 247 -9.22 -1.53 -8.68
C PRO A 247 -10.34 -2.43 -8.19
N THR A 248 -11.28 -2.73 -9.07
CA THR A 248 -12.42 -3.62 -8.82
C THR A 248 -12.66 -4.49 -10.05
N ALA A 249 -13.50 -5.51 -9.93
CA ALA A 249 -13.89 -6.35 -11.07
C ALA A 249 -14.52 -5.54 -12.22
N SER A 250 -15.12 -4.38 -11.92
CA SER A 250 -15.78 -3.54 -12.93
C SER A 250 -14.86 -2.57 -13.66
N ASN A 251 -13.65 -2.28 -13.15
CA ASN A 251 -12.73 -1.31 -13.75
C ASN A 251 -11.33 -1.87 -14.04
N ILE A 252 -11.03 -3.11 -13.65
CA ILE A 252 -9.68 -3.67 -13.74
C ILE A 252 -9.10 -3.60 -15.17
N GLY A 253 -9.85 -3.92 -16.21
CA GLY A 253 -9.40 -3.85 -17.61
C GLY A 253 -9.35 -2.42 -18.19
N ARG A 254 -9.54 -1.37 -17.38
CA ARG A 254 -9.58 0.04 -17.80
C ARG A 254 -8.75 0.95 -16.90
N LEU A 255 -7.75 0.40 -16.19
CA LEU A 255 -6.95 1.20 -15.26
C LEU A 255 -6.09 2.23 -15.99
N ALA A 256 -5.46 1.86 -17.11
CA ALA A 256 -4.67 2.79 -17.92
C ALA A 256 -5.53 3.94 -18.46
N GLU A 257 -6.74 3.65 -18.96
CA GLU A 257 -7.71 4.67 -19.39
C GLU A 257 -8.11 5.60 -18.23
N SER A 258 -8.35 5.02 -17.05
CA SER A 258 -8.72 5.80 -15.86
C SER A 258 -7.58 6.73 -15.44
N VAL A 259 -6.34 6.24 -15.41
CA VAL A 259 -5.14 7.02 -15.10
C VAL A 259 -4.93 8.13 -16.12
N GLN A 260 -5.05 7.81 -17.40
CA GLN A 260 -4.96 8.81 -18.47
C GLN A 260 -5.96 9.95 -18.26
N TRP A 261 -7.23 9.60 -18.04
CA TRP A 261 -8.30 10.59 -17.83
C TRP A 261 -8.08 11.42 -16.55
N ILE A 262 -7.65 10.80 -15.44
CA ILE A 262 -7.35 11.49 -14.18
C ILE A 262 -6.27 12.56 -14.40
N ILE A 263 -5.24 12.25 -15.19
CA ILE A 263 -4.16 13.21 -15.49
C ILE A 263 -4.63 14.29 -16.46
N ASP A 264 -5.26 13.91 -17.58
CA ASP A 264 -5.59 14.83 -18.66
C ASP A 264 -6.77 15.75 -18.34
N ASP A 265 -7.84 15.22 -17.75
CA ASP A 265 -9.07 15.96 -17.48
C ASP A 265 -9.11 16.64 -16.10
N LEU A 266 -8.47 16.02 -15.10
CA LEU A 266 -8.49 16.52 -13.73
C LEU A 266 -7.19 17.21 -13.31
N GLY A 267 -6.10 17.04 -14.06
CA GLY A 267 -4.78 17.60 -13.74
C GLY A 267 -4.10 16.95 -12.53
N LEU A 268 -4.59 15.79 -12.06
CA LEU A 268 -4.02 15.08 -10.92
C LEU A 268 -2.87 14.18 -11.36
N LYS A 269 -1.66 14.51 -10.94
CA LYS A 269 -0.44 13.79 -11.32
C LYS A 269 0.02 12.73 -10.31
N PHE A 270 -0.53 12.74 -9.10
CA PHE A 270 -0.20 11.77 -8.04
C PHE A 270 -1.39 10.84 -7.84
N ILE A 271 -1.23 9.58 -8.21
CA ILE A 271 -2.28 8.57 -8.19
C ILE A 271 -1.85 7.45 -7.26
N TYR A 272 -2.58 7.25 -6.17
CA TYR A 272 -2.39 6.17 -5.22
C TYR A 272 -3.39 5.06 -5.52
N VAL A 273 -2.90 3.88 -5.82
CA VAL A 273 -3.75 2.72 -6.09
C VAL A 273 -3.89 1.89 -4.83
N ASN A 274 -5.12 1.78 -4.34
CA ASN A 274 -5.41 0.91 -3.22
C ASN A 274 -5.26 -0.56 -3.65
N THR A 275 -4.51 -1.33 -2.87
CA THR A 275 -4.50 -2.78 -3.07
C THR A 275 -5.85 -3.35 -2.65
N PRO A 276 -6.51 -4.15 -3.50
CA PRO A 276 -7.78 -4.79 -3.12
C PRO A 276 -7.59 -5.62 -1.86
N ILE A 277 -8.44 -5.40 -0.87
CA ILE A 277 -8.47 -6.22 0.34
C ILE A 277 -9.09 -7.57 -0.05
N PRO A 278 -8.56 -8.72 0.37
CA PRO A 278 -9.08 -10.04 0.03
C PRO A 278 -10.37 -10.36 0.80
N THR A 279 -11.38 -9.50 0.65
CA THR A 279 -12.74 -9.77 1.12
C THR A 279 -13.50 -10.48 0.01
N GLY A 280 -14.30 -11.46 0.36
CA GLY A 280 -15.18 -12.11 -0.61
C GLY A 280 -16.12 -11.08 -1.24
N GLY A 281 -16.45 -11.22 -2.52
CA GLY A 281 -17.44 -10.37 -3.13
C GLY A 281 -17.21 -10.03 -4.61
N ALA A 282 -18.12 -9.26 -5.18
CA ALA A 282 -18.20 -8.91 -6.60
C ALA A 282 -17.00 -8.06 -7.09
N TRP A 283 -16.20 -7.51 -6.20
CA TRP A 283 -15.05 -6.67 -6.53
C TRP A 283 -13.68 -7.37 -6.42
N ARG A 284 -13.67 -8.67 -6.08
CA ARG A 284 -12.44 -9.47 -6.09
C ARG A 284 -11.87 -9.54 -7.50
N VAL A 285 -10.62 -9.10 -7.66
CA VAL A 285 -9.92 -9.08 -8.96
C VAL A 285 -9.03 -10.31 -9.13
N ASN A 286 -8.77 -10.70 -10.38
CA ASN A 286 -7.74 -11.67 -10.69
C ASN A 286 -6.36 -11.05 -10.44
N GLY A 287 -5.50 -11.73 -9.68
CA GLY A 287 -4.21 -11.18 -9.28
C GLY A 287 -3.23 -10.98 -10.43
N ALA A 288 -3.21 -11.89 -11.41
CA ALA A 288 -2.35 -11.75 -12.59
C ALA A 288 -2.80 -10.59 -13.49
N ASP A 289 -4.11 -10.43 -13.66
CA ASP A 289 -4.66 -9.29 -14.39
C ASP A 289 -4.36 -7.98 -13.68
N LEU A 290 -4.47 -7.95 -12.34
CA LEU A 290 -4.14 -6.77 -11.56
C LEU A 290 -2.68 -6.34 -11.74
N ALA A 291 -1.73 -7.28 -11.73
CA ALA A 291 -0.32 -6.97 -11.93
C ALA A 291 -0.07 -6.35 -13.31
N ARG A 292 -0.65 -6.93 -14.36
CA ARG A 292 -0.52 -6.44 -15.74
C ARG A 292 -1.15 -5.05 -15.90
N GLU A 293 -2.38 -4.89 -15.47
CA GLU A 293 -3.13 -3.64 -15.62
C GLU A 293 -2.51 -2.49 -14.81
N LEU A 294 -1.96 -2.78 -13.63
CA LEU A 294 -1.23 -1.78 -12.85
C LEU A 294 0.08 -1.37 -13.54
N TYR A 295 0.77 -2.30 -14.19
CA TYR A 295 1.97 -1.98 -14.95
C TYR A 295 1.66 -1.06 -16.14
N GLU A 296 0.62 -1.37 -16.93
CA GLU A 296 0.17 -0.53 -18.03
C GLU A 296 -0.28 0.86 -17.54
N ALA A 297 -0.98 0.91 -16.43
CA ALA A 297 -1.39 2.17 -15.80
C ALA A 297 -0.19 2.99 -15.32
N ARG A 298 0.86 2.32 -14.79
CA ARG A 298 2.12 2.95 -14.40
C ARG A 298 2.85 3.57 -15.60
N LEU A 299 2.98 2.82 -16.70
CA LEU A 299 3.59 3.34 -17.92
C LEU A 299 2.80 4.53 -18.47
N THR A 300 1.47 4.47 -18.46
CA THR A 300 0.60 5.57 -18.85
C THR A 300 0.84 6.81 -17.98
N ALA A 301 0.91 6.66 -16.66
CA ALA A 301 1.18 7.77 -15.74
C ALA A 301 2.56 8.42 -16.04
N LEU A 302 3.60 7.60 -16.15
CA LEU A 302 4.95 8.07 -16.44
C LEU A 302 5.04 8.81 -17.79
N GLY A 303 4.42 8.26 -18.85
CA GLY A 303 4.38 8.88 -20.17
C GLY A 303 3.68 10.24 -20.20
N LYS A 304 2.84 10.54 -19.18
CA LYS A 304 2.14 11.82 -19.01
C LYS A 304 2.76 12.73 -17.94
N GLY A 305 3.93 12.37 -17.43
CA GLY A 305 4.61 13.13 -16.37
C GLY A 305 3.87 13.10 -15.03
N GLY A 306 3.11 12.04 -14.79
CA GLY A 306 2.49 11.70 -13.51
C GLY A 306 3.23 10.56 -12.80
N MET A 307 2.78 10.24 -11.60
CA MET A 307 3.29 9.14 -10.78
C MET A 307 2.13 8.29 -10.30
N LEU A 308 2.28 6.98 -10.44
CA LEU A 308 1.35 6.02 -9.89
C LEU A 308 2.06 5.29 -8.75
N PHE A 309 1.46 5.32 -7.57
CA PHE A 309 1.97 4.65 -6.36
C PHE A 309 1.12 3.41 -6.09
N SER A 310 1.75 2.26 -6.08
CA SER A 310 1.08 0.98 -5.84
C SER A 310 2.03 -0.02 -5.18
N VAL A 311 1.51 -1.17 -4.80
CA VAL A 311 2.34 -2.28 -4.30
C VAL A 311 3.32 -2.78 -5.37
N LEU A 312 3.01 -2.57 -6.66
CA LEU A 312 3.89 -2.90 -7.78
C LEU A 312 5.24 -2.14 -7.69
N ASP A 313 5.23 -0.87 -7.29
CA ASP A 313 6.45 -0.06 -7.16
C ASP A 313 7.45 -0.62 -6.16
N ARG A 314 6.98 -1.37 -5.17
CA ARG A 314 7.86 -2.06 -4.22
C ARG A 314 8.72 -3.13 -4.88
N ALA A 315 8.16 -3.87 -5.84
CA ALA A 315 8.92 -4.88 -6.56
C ALA A 315 10.06 -4.23 -7.36
N PHE A 316 9.77 -3.12 -8.04
CA PHE A 316 10.79 -2.35 -8.76
C PHE A 316 11.85 -1.82 -7.82
N GLN A 317 11.45 -1.14 -6.77
CA GLN A 317 12.37 -0.59 -5.77
C GLN A 317 13.20 -1.68 -5.08
N ALA A 318 12.60 -2.83 -4.77
CA ALA A 318 13.29 -3.95 -4.14
C ALA A 318 14.39 -4.52 -5.05
N LEU A 319 14.10 -4.68 -6.34
CA LEU A 319 15.07 -5.15 -7.35
C LEU A 319 16.18 -4.12 -7.59
N ASP A 320 15.83 -2.85 -7.78
CA ASP A 320 16.79 -1.75 -7.99
C ASP A 320 17.77 -1.60 -6.83
N THR A 321 17.25 -1.68 -5.61
CA THR A 321 18.06 -1.48 -4.39
C THR A 321 18.64 -2.78 -3.83
N ARG A 322 18.23 -3.93 -4.35
CA ARG A 322 18.52 -5.28 -3.81
C ARG A 322 18.21 -5.40 -2.32
N ARG A 323 17.14 -4.74 -1.88
CA ARG A 323 16.68 -4.73 -0.50
C ARG A 323 15.27 -5.32 -0.39
N PRO A 324 15.03 -6.25 0.53
CA PRO A 324 13.67 -6.75 0.79
C PRO A 324 12.71 -5.63 1.16
N MET A 325 11.52 -5.63 0.56
CA MET A 325 10.46 -4.63 0.75
C MET A 325 9.16 -5.30 1.23
N LEU A 326 9.22 -5.87 2.43
CA LEU A 326 8.23 -6.80 2.97
C LEU A 326 7.05 -6.14 3.69
N PHE A 327 7.11 -4.84 3.98
CA PHE A 327 6.25 -4.25 4.99
C PHE A 327 5.34 -3.17 4.41
N ASP A 328 4.05 -3.46 4.44
CA ASP A 328 3.01 -2.57 3.90
C ASP A 328 2.70 -1.39 4.82
N HIS A 329 2.85 -1.59 6.13
CA HIS A 329 2.36 -0.66 7.15
C HIS A 329 3.47 -0.09 8.05
N MET A 330 4.74 -0.48 7.82
CA MET A 330 5.86 0.03 8.61
C MET A 330 6.66 1.06 7.84
N GLN A 331 7.01 2.13 8.54
CA GLN A 331 7.98 3.11 8.07
C GLN A 331 9.40 2.65 8.39
N GLY A 332 10.37 3.20 7.66
CA GLY A 332 11.77 2.77 7.79
C GLY A 332 12.39 3.00 9.18
N ASP A 333 11.77 3.83 10.03
CA ASP A 333 12.18 4.13 11.40
C ASP A 333 11.54 3.22 12.46
N ARG A 334 10.94 2.09 12.05
CA ARG A 334 10.23 1.13 12.91
C ARG A 334 8.96 1.70 13.55
N SER A 335 8.36 2.69 12.93
CA SER A 335 7.04 3.19 13.30
C SER A 335 5.96 2.61 12.41
N LEU A 336 4.72 2.68 12.85
CA LEU A 336 3.54 2.29 12.08
C LEU A 336 2.47 3.37 12.09
N ASN A 337 1.57 3.27 11.13
CA ASN A 337 0.31 3.99 11.16
C ASN A 337 -0.75 3.12 11.84
N ALA A 338 -1.57 3.73 12.69
CA ALA A 338 -2.69 3.10 13.36
C ALA A 338 -3.98 3.86 13.04
N ALA A 339 -5.13 3.27 13.31
CA ALA A 339 -6.41 3.98 13.20
C ALA A 339 -6.98 4.30 14.57
N LEU A 340 -7.28 5.59 14.81
CA LEU A 340 -8.06 6.05 15.96
C LEU A 340 -9.54 6.00 15.60
N LEU A 341 -10.31 5.29 16.40
CA LEU A 341 -11.75 5.03 16.18
C LEU A 341 -12.58 5.65 17.31
N PRO A 342 -13.86 5.98 17.06
CA PRO A 342 -14.79 6.34 18.13
C PRO A 342 -14.84 5.27 19.23
N GLY A 343 -15.09 5.68 20.46
CA GLY A 343 -15.11 4.80 21.63
C GLY A 343 -13.73 4.55 22.25
N ASN A 344 -12.79 5.48 22.10
CA ASN A 344 -11.41 5.38 22.64
C ASN A 344 -10.66 4.12 22.20
N ARG A 345 -10.88 3.68 20.98
CA ARG A 345 -10.25 2.50 20.42
C ARG A 345 -9.20 2.87 19.39
N VAL A 346 -8.12 2.12 19.39
CA VAL A 346 -7.07 2.21 18.38
C VAL A 346 -6.94 0.85 17.71
N SER A 347 -7.03 0.82 16.39
CA SER A 347 -6.61 -0.34 15.61
C SER A 347 -5.14 -0.17 15.23
N VAL A 348 -4.31 -1.13 15.63
CA VAL A 348 -2.90 -1.19 15.21
C VAL A 348 -2.73 -1.60 13.74
N CYS A 349 -3.82 -1.95 13.06
CA CYS A 349 -3.91 -2.12 11.61
C CYS A 349 -4.80 -1.00 11.04
N ASP A 350 -4.22 -0.05 10.33
CA ASP A 350 -4.89 1.18 9.87
C ASP A 350 -5.96 0.98 8.78
N ILE A 351 -6.15 -0.26 8.33
CA ILE A 351 -7.16 -0.67 7.35
C ILE A 351 -8.14 -1.75 7.88
N ASN A 352 -8.03 -2.12 9.15
CA ASN A 352 -8.96 -3.09 9.78
C ASN A 352 -9.52 -2.50 11.07
N PHE A 353 -10.82 -2.21 11.06
CA PHE A 353 -11.51 -1.51 12.15
C PHE A 353 -12.43 -2.41 12.98
N THR A 354 -12.46 -3.70 12.70
CA THR A 354 -13.46 -4.61 13.25
C THR A 354 -12.87 -5.81 13.98
N GLU A 355 -11.72 -6.31 13.54
CA GLU A 355 -11.14 -7.53 14.12
C GLU A 355 -10.56 -7.26 15.52
N PRO A 356 -11.04 -8.00 16.56
CA PRO A 356 -10.65 -7.76 17.95
C PRO A 356 -9.15 -7.84 18.21
N GLU A 357 -8.40 -8.65 17.44
CA GLU A 357 -6.95 -8.81 17.63
C GLU A 357 -6.15 -7.55 17.34
N PHE A 358 -6.72 -6.61 16.55
CA PHE A 358 -6.09 -5.32 16.22
C PHE A 358 -6.60 -4.17 17.08
N LEU A 359 -7.72 -4.37 17.80
CA LEU A 359 -8.40 -3.31 18.53
C LEU A 359 -7.95 -3.26 20.00
N HIS A 360 -7.40 -2.14 20.38
CA HIS A 360 -6.89 -1.86 21.72
C HIS A 360 -7.38 -0.51 22.22
N THR A 361 -7.36 -0.33 23.52
CA THR A 361 -7.50 0.99 24.15
C THR A 361 -6.15 1.71 24.18
N LEU A 362 -6.17 3.04 24.35
CA LEU A 362 -4.95 3.83 24.52
C LEU A 362 -4.14 3.37 25.76
N ASP A 363 -4.83 2.99 26.83
CA ASP A 363 -4.20 2.54 28.09
C ASP A 363 -3.53 1.16 27.93
N GLU A 364 -4.15 0.24 27.18
CA GLU A 364 -3.51 -1.03 26.83
C GLU A 364 -2.23 -0.79 26.03
N LEU A 365 -2.25 0.07 25.03
CA LEU A 365 -1.07 0.38 24.21
C LEU A 365 0.04 1.09 24.99
N ARG A 366 -0.31 1.91 26.00
CA ARG A 366 0.67 2.49 26.92
C ARG A 366 1.30 1.46 27.84
N SER A 367 0.49 0.52 28.35
CA SER A 367 0.95 -0.51 29.31
C SER A 367 1.70 -1.65 28.63
N ASP A 368 1.34 -2.00 27.39
CA ASP A 368 1.94 -3.09 26.63
C ASP A 368 2.25 -2.71 25.17
N PRO A 369 3.41 -2.07 24.93
CA PRO A 369 3.82 -1.74 23.56
C PRO A 369 4.01 -2.95 22.63
N SER A 370 4.09 -4.17 23.17
CA SER A 370 4.19 -5.39 22.34
C SER A 370 2.95 -5.64 21.49
N LEU A 371 1.82 -5.03 21.85
CA LEU A 371 0.57 -5.07 21.08
C LEU A 371 0.74 -4.48 19.66
N LEU A 372 1.67 -3.57 19.45
CA LEU A 372 1.98 -3.03 18.13
C LEU A 372 2.44 -4.13 17.15
N THR A 373 3.03 -5.21 17.67
CA THR A 373 3.47 -6.34 16.85
C THR A 373 2.30 -7.13 16.26
N ARG A 374 1.07 -6.90 16.73
CA ARG A 374 -0.14 -7.53 16.18
C ARG A 374 -0.38 -7.11 14.72
N ALA A 375 0.01 -5.89 14.34
CA ALA A 375 -0.07 -5.41 12.95
C ALA A 375 1.02 -6.00 12.05
N THR A 376 2.10 -6.54 12.62
CA THR A 376 3.23 -6.96 11.82
C THR A 376 3.03 -8.28 11.11
N LYS A 377 3.49 -8.32 9.88
CA LYS A 377 3.62 -9.51 9.08
C LYS A 377 4.66 -10.47 9.73
N LYS A 378 4.31 -11.73 9.89
CA LYS A 378 5.32 -12.75 10.14
C LYS A 378 5.99 -13.05 8.80
N VAL A 379 7.30 -12.81 8.70
CA VAL A 379 8.05 -13.09 7.47
C VAL A 379 7.97 -14.57 7.15
N ALA A 380 7.47 -14.89 5.95
CA ALA A 380 7.33 -16.23 5.42
C ALA A 380 6.74 -17.26 6.43
N PRO A 381 5.57 -16.99 7.04
CA PRO A 381 5.02 -17.84 8.11
C PRO A 381 4.57 -19.21 7.62
N ILE A 382 4.41 -19.38 6.31
CA ILE A 382 3.86 -20.57 5.64
C ILE A 382 4.98 -21.25 4.84
N SER A 383 5.06 -22.57 4.88
CA SER A 383 6.10 -23.32 4.17
C SER A 383 6.11 -23.04 2.66
N ALA A 384 4.93 -22.92 2.03
CA ALA A 384 4.80 -22.60 0.61
C ALA A 384 5.44 -21.25 0.22
N CYS A 385 5.61 -20.31 1.17
CA CYS A 385 6.26 -19.02 0.90
C CYS A 385 7.78 -19.18 0.68
N GLY A 386 8.41 -20.25 1.19
CA GLY A 386 9.82 -20.53 0.98
C GLY A 386 10.15 -20.82 -0.49
N ASP A 387 9.20 -21.37 -1.23
CA ASP A 387 9.35 -21.71 -2.65
C ASP A 387 8.72 -20.67 -3.59
N CYS A 388 8.58 -19.43 -3.12
CA CYS A 388 7.95 -18.36 -3.87
C CYS A 388 8.99 -17.38 -4.44
N PRO A 389 8.90 -17.01 -5.75
CA PRO A 389 9.80 -16.02 -6.35
C PRO A 389 9.64 -14.62 -5.75
N ALA A 390 8.49 -14.33 -5.16
CA ALA A 390 8.21 -13.04 -4.53
C ALA A 390 8.60 -13.01 -3.03
N LEU A 391 9.42 -13.95 -2.56
CA LEU A 391 9.73 -14.11 -1.13
C LEU A 391 10.21 -12.82 -0.47
N ALA A 392 11.21 -12.15 -1.04
CA ALA A 392 11.79 -10.91 -0.47
C ALA A 392 10.97 -9.64 -0.78
N ILE A 393 9.88 -9.75 -1.53
CA ILE A 393 9.00 -8.62 -1.89
C ILE A 393 7.66 -8.72 -1.17
N CYS A 394 7.04 -9.89 -1.16
CA CYS A 394 5.79 -10.15 -0.44
C CYS A 394 6.04 -10.53 1.02
N GLY A 395 6.97 -11.44 1.30
CA GLY A 395 7.28 -11.96 2.65
C GLY A 395 6.20 -12.81 3.29
N GLY A 396 5.16 -13.21 2.54
CA GLY A 396 4.01 -13.93 3.03
C GLY A 396 2.78 -13.04 3.32
N PRO A 397 1.62 -13.61 3.62
CA PRO A 397 0.40 -12.86 3.89
C PRO A 397 0.51 -12.03 5.17
N SER A 398 -0.10 -10.84 5.16
CA SER A 398 -0.24 -10.03 6.36
C SER A 398 -1.19 -10.69 7.36
N ARG A 399 -1.15 -10.28 8.63
CA ARG A 399 -2.13 -10.75 9.62
C ARG A 399 -3.55 -10.33 9.24
N ASN A 400 -3.72 -9.15 8.68
CA ASN A 400 -5.00 -8.69 8.18
C ASN A 400 -5.54 -9.60 7.07
N GLU A 401 -4.71 -9.99 6.10
CA GLU A 401 -5.10 -10.97 5.08
C GLU A 401 -5.49 -12.31 5.71
N GLN A 402 -4.70 -12.81 6.66
CA GLN A 402 -4.98 -14.08 7.36
C GLN A 402 -6.29 -14.03 8.14
N SER A 403 -6.59 -12.92 8.82
CA SER A 403 -7.84 -12.70 9.53
C SER A 403 -9.04 -12.72 8.59
N LEU A 404 -8.94 -12.03 7.46
CA LEU A 404 -10.03 -11.90 6.48
C LEU A 404 -10.34 -13.20 5.72
N ILE A 405 -9.32 -14.04 5.46
CA ILE A 405 -9.49 -15.33 4.76
C ILE A 405 -9.72 -16.51 5.71
N GLY A 406 -9.53 -16.33 7.00
CA GLY A 406 -9.84 -17.34 8.01
C GLY A 406 -8.86 -18.51 8.02
N GLY A 407 -7.54 -18.30 7.89
CA GLY A 407 -6.58 -19.37 7.98
C GLY A 407 -5.12 -19.05 7.68
N ASN A 408 -4.28 -20.11 7.76
CA ASN A 408 -2.85 -20.04 7.45
C ASN A 408 -2.53 -20.23 5.96
N THR A 409 -3.53 -20.22 5.08
CA THR A 409 -3.35 -20.37 3.64
C THR A 409 -3.32 -18.98 3.01
N PRO A 410 -2.32 -18.67 2.16
CA PRO A 410 -2.29 -17.38 1.48
C PRO A 410 -3.42 -17.28 0.46
N ASP A 411 -3.92 -16.07 0.22
CA ASP A 411 -4.90 -15.83 -0.86
C ASP A 411 -4.25 -16.13 -2.23
N PRO A 412 -4.78 -17.08 -3.02
CA PRO A 412 -4.22 -17.40 -4.33
C PRO A 412 -4.17 -16.21 -5.29
N GLN A 413 -5.10 -15.24 -5.18
CA GLN A 413 -5.10 -14.06 -6.03
C GLN A 413 -3.98 -13.07 -5.64
N MET A 414 -3.72 -12.91 -4.35
CA MET A 414 -2.59 -12.11 -3.88
C MET A 414 -1.25 -12.80 -4.23
N CYS A 415 -1.16 -14.10 -4.12
CA CYS A 415 0.00 -14.85 -4.59
C CYS A 415 0.23 -14.65 -6.09
N ALA A 416 -0.82 -14.79 -6.90
CA ALA A 416 -0.76 -14.56 -8.34
C ALA A 416 -0.36 -13.10 -8.65
N PHE A 417 -0.88 -12.14 -7.92
CA PHE A 417 -0.50 -10.73 -8.05
C PHE A 417 1.00 -10.54 -7.83
N TYR A 418 1.53 -10.94 -6.68
CA TYR A 418 2.95 -10.74 -6.35
C TYR A 418 3.89 -11.49 -7.28
N THR A 419 3.58 -12.74 -7.65
CA THR A 419 4.44 -13.52 -8.57
C THR A 419 4.48 -12.93 -9.97
N ASN A 420 3.36 -12.44 -10.49
CA ASN A 420 3.32 -11.75 -11.78
C ASN A 420 3.98 -10.36 -11.71
N THR A 421 3.83 -9.65 -10.59
CA THR A 421 4.53 -8.37 -10.38
C THR A 421 6.05 -8.55 -10.43
N VAL A 422 6.59 -9.61 -9.80
CA VAL A 422 8.03 -9.93 -9.88
C VAL A 422 8.42 -10.25 -11.31
N ALA A 423 7.65 -11.06 -12.01
CA ALA A 423 7.94 -11.42 -13.41
C ALA A 423 7.99 -10.18 -14.33
N ILE A 424 7.09 -9.22 -14.12
CA ILE A 424 7.09 -7.93 -14.84
C ILE A 424 8.33 -7.13 -14.49
N ALA A 425 8.60 -6.94 -13.20
CA ALA A 425 9.66 -6.08 -12.71
C ALA A 425 11.07 -6.61 -13.07
N VAL A 426 11.25 -7.93 -13.09
CA VAL A 426 12.52 -8.56 -13.49
C VAL A 426 12.85 -8.24 -14.95
N TRP A 427 11.86 -8.31 -15.85
CA TRP A 427 12.04 -7.98 -17.25
C TRP A 427 12.18 -6.47 -17.51
N ASP A 428 11.39 -5.64 -16.86
CA ASP A 428 11.49 -4.17 -16.97
C ASP A 428 12.89 -3.67 -16.56
N ASN A 429 13.46 -4.26 -15.50
CA ASN A 429 14.78 -3.90 -14.97
C ASN A 429 15.94 -4.25 -15.92
N THR A 430 15.75 -5.16 -16.88
CA THR A 430 16.77 -5.48 -17.90
C THR A 430 16.85 -4.44 -19.00
N GLY A 431 15.88 -3.54 -19.13
CA GLY A 431 15.77 -2.57 -20.22
C GLY A 431 15.40 -3.22 -21.59
N VAL A 432 15.10 -4.51 -21.61
CA VAL A 432 14.59 -5.22 -22.80
C VAL A 432 13.07 -5.09 -22.79
N GLN A 433 12.54 -4.25 -23.70
CA GLN A 433 11.10 -4.00 -23.89
C GLN A 433 10.44 -5.02 -24.81
#